data_5e81f63167420c8214ecd9bac33bc033
#
_entry.id   5e81f63167420c8214ecd9bac33bc033
#
_cell.length_a   1.000
_cell.length_b   1.000
_cell.length_c   1.000
_cell.angle_alpha   90.00
_cell.angle_beta   90.00
_cell.angle_gamma   90.00
#
_symmetry.space_group_name_H-M   'P 1'
#
loop_
_entity.id
_entity.type
_entity.pdbx_description
1 polymer ?
#
loop_
_entity_poly.entity_id
_entity_poly.type
_entity_poly.pdbx_seq_one_letter_code
_entity_poly.pdbx_strand_id
1 'polypeptide(L)'
;QCVSPNIFQISHCKNGEVIEWDKINPKIFVHYGDIRNREKRKVVMDRLREIGLLRNRVAHLEPVWKFKERKIGNRVIAEPSSPTQIFSNLNQEIAATVRFLGWLCTDTYSFYIKTKSYKNLQKLIQHQTIQDFGL
;
A
#
# COMPACT_ATOMS: atom_id res chain seq x y z
N GLN A 1 -8.13 -26.82 -8.99
CA GLN A 1 -8.28 -25.42 -8.60
C GLN A 1 -7.14 -25.10 -7.63
N CYS A 2 -6.06 -24.47 -8.15
CA CYS A 2 -5.00 -23.94 -7.29
C CYS A 2 -5.58 -22.73 -6.53
N VAL A 3 -5.96 -22.95 -5.30
CA VAL A 3 -6.21 -21.88 -4.34
C VAL A 3 -4.85 -21.25 -4.09
N SER A 4 -4.62 -20.03 -4.59
CA SER A 4 -3.42 -19.26 -4.24
C SER A 4 -3.33 -19.21 -2.71
N PRO A 5 -2.26 -19.74 -2.10
CA PRO A 5 -2.16 -19.73 -0.65
C PRO A 5 -2.19 -18.29 -0.19
N ASN A 6 -3.12 -17.99 0.70
CA ASN A 6 -3.21 -16.70 1.36
C ASN A 6 -1.84 -16.45 2.00
N ILE A 7 -1.22 -15.27 1.80
CA ILE A 7 0.10 -14.93 2.36
C ILE A 7 0.18 -15.26 3.88
N PHE A 8 -0.96 -15.22 4.58
CA PHE A 8 -1.06 -15.64 5.99
C PHE A 8 -1.23 -17.14 6.20
N GLN A 9 -1.40 -17.95 5.13
CA GLN A 9 -1.43 -19.42 5.26
C GLN A 9 -0.05 -20.06 5.05
N ILE A 10 0.94 -19.28 4.55
CA ILE A 10 2.31 -19.76 4.42
C ILE A 10 3.04 -19.49 5.72
N SER A 11 2.80 -20.32 6.71
CA SER A 11 3.61 -20.18 7.90
C SER A 11 3.51 -21.39 8.77
N HIS A 12 4.16 -22.39 8.28
CA HIS A 12 4.62 -23.44 9.16
C HIS A 12 5.97 -22.97 9.73
N CYS A 13 6.03 -22.76 11.02
CA CYS A 13 7.31 -22.72 11.71
C CYS A 13 8.05 -24.03 11.43
N LYS A 14 9.38 -24.00 11.52
CA LYS A 14 10.23 -25.17 11.24
C LYS A 14 9.81 -26.50 11.90
N ASN A 15 8.94 -26.45 12.89
CA ASN A 15 8.46 -27.60 13.68
C ASN A 15 6.99 -27.96 13.40
N GLY A 16 6.39 -27.50 12.30
CA GLY A 16 4.98 -27.81 12.00
C GLY A 16 3.96 -27.04 12.83
N GLU A 17 4.38 -26.09 13.66
CA GLU A 17 3.46 -25.22 14.40
C GLU A 17 2.77 -24.24 13.45
N VAL A 18 1.47 -24.08 13.63
CA VAL A 18 0.67 -23.12 12.86
C VAL A 18 0.78 -21.75 13.53
N ILE A 19 1.20 -20.72 12.74
CA ILE A 19 1.18 -19.34 13.26
C ILE A 19 -0.26 -18.89 13.48
N GLU A 20 -0.59 -18.57 14.71
CA GLU A 20 -1.88 -18.00 15.08
C GLU A 20 -1.91 -16.50 14.78
N TRP A 21 -2.19 -16.17 13.53
CA TRP A 21 -2.21 -14.78 13.04
C TRP A 21 -3.15 -13.88 13.83
N ASP A 22 -4.24 -14.41 14.36
CA ASP A 22 -5.19 -13.64 15.18
C ASP A 22 -4.57 -13.14 16.49
N LYS A 23 -3.54 -13.84 17.01
CA LYS A 23 -2.78 -13.41 18.18
C LYS A 23 -1.62 -12.48 17.85
N ILE A 24 -1.04 -12.62 16.65
CA ILE A 24 0.17 -11.89 16.23
C ILE A 24 -0.17 -10.56 15.57
N ASN A 25 -1.16 -10.54 14.70
CA ASN A 25 -1.54 -9.33 13.96
C ASN A 25 -1.82 -8.10 14.85
N PRO A 26 -2.54 -8.21 15.99
CA PRO A 26 -2.73 -7.07 16.88
C PRO A 26 -1.44 -6.50 17.47
N LYS A 27 -0.40 -7.33 17.58
CA LYS A 27 0.91 -6.92 18.09
C LYS A 27 1.76 -6.23 17.02
N ILE A 28 1.52 -6.52 15.73
CA ILE A 28 2.21 -5.90 14.61
C ILE A 28 1.55 -4.57 14.23
N PHE A 29 0.22 -4.56 14.14
CA PHE A 29 -0.54 -3.41 13.68
C PHE A 29 -1.22 -2.69 14.85
N VAL A 30 -0.44 -2.32 15.86
CA VAL A 30 -0.93 -1.75 17.13
C VAL A 30 -1.78 -0.50 16.96
N HIS A 31 -1.52 0.29 15.89
CA HIS A 31 -2.18 1.57 15.64
C HIS A 31 -3.30 1.50 14.60
N TYR A 32 -3.64 0.31 14.11
CA TYR A 32 -4.73 0.14 13.13
C TYR A 32 -6.09 -0.15 13.78
N GLY A 33 -6.12 -0.42 15.09
CA GLY A 33 -7.31 -0.83 15.83
C GLY A 33 -7.47 -2.36 15.87
N ASP A 34 -8.70 -2.84 16.09
CA ASP A 34 -8.91 -4.28 16.27
C ASP A 34 -8.81 -5.06 14.96
N ILE A 35 -7.60 -5.52 14.64
CA ILE A 35 -7.30 -6.30 13.44
C ILE A 35 -7.82 -7.76 13.52
N ARG A 36 -8.37 -8.20 14.66
CA ARG A 36 -9.05 -9.50 14.78
C ARG A 36 -10.32 -9.53 13.93
N ASN A 37 -10.91 -8.37 13.67
CA ASN A 37 -12.01 -8.24 12.70
C ASN A 37 -11.55 -8.66 11.30
N ARG A 38 -12.30 -9.59 10.67
CA ARG A 38 -11.99 -10.12 9.34
C ARG A 38 -11.90 -9.04 8.26
N GLU A 39 -12.77 -8.04 8.31
CA GLU A 39 -12.79 -6.95 7.32
C GLU A 39 -11.55 -6.08 7.45
N LYS A 40 -11.16 -5.71 8.67
CA LYS A 40 -9.93 -4.94 8.92
C LYS A 40 -8.69 -5.69 8.48
N ARG A 41 -8.64 -7.01 8.74
CA ARG A 41 -7.57 -7.87 8.25
C ARG A 41 -7.49 -7.87 6.73
N LYS A 42 -8.62 -7.94 6.04
CA LYS A 42 -8.68 -7.85 4.58
C LYS A 42 -8.11 -6.52 4.07
N VAL A 43 -8.45 -5.40 4.70
CA VAL A 43 -7.89 -4.08 4.34
C VAL A 43 -6.38 -4.04 4.46
N VAL A 44 -5.82 -4.59 5.54
CA VAL A 44 -4.36 -4.68 5.72
C VAL A 44 -3.73 -5.54 4.62
N MET A 45 -4.35 -6.69 4.29
CA MET A 45 -3.86 -7.57 3.23
C MET A 45 -3.87 -6.93 1.86
N ASP A 46 -4.96 -6.25 1.52
CA ASP A 46 -5.09 -5.56 0.26
C ASP A 46 -4.03 -4.44 0.17
N ARG A 47 -3.78 -3.73 1.27
CA ARG A 47 -2.74 -2.72 1.35
C ARG A 47 -1.33 -3.29 1.17
N LEU A 48 -1.01 -4.40 1.83
CA LEU A 48 0.28 -5.09 1.66
C LEU A 48 0.50 -5.53 0.20
N ARG A 49 -0.55 -6.03 -0.45
CA ARG A 49 -0.50 -6.40 -1.87
C ARG A 49 -0.22 -5.20 -2.77
N GLU A 50 -0.90 -4.07 -2.54
CA GLU A 50 -0.70 -2.84 -3.30
C GLU A 50 0.73 -2.30 -3.12
N ILE A 51 1.24 -2.26 -1.89
CA ILE A 51 2.63 -1.86 -1.60
C ILE A 51 3.61 -2.80 -2.32
N GLY A 52 3.36 -4.11 -2.30
CA GLY A 52 4.17 -5.10 -3.01
C GLY A 52 4.21 -4.86 -4.52
N LEU A 53 3.06 -4.54 -5.13
CA LEU A 53 2.97 -4.19 -6.55
C LEU A 53 3.73 -2.90 -6.87
N LEU A 54 3.59 -1.86 -6.06
CA LEU A 54 4.31 -0.60 -6.23
C LEU A 54 5.83 -0.83 -6.12
N ARG A 55 6.25 -1.54 -5.09
CA ARG A 55 7.67 -1.90 -4.88
C ARG A 55 8.24 -2.68 -6.06
N ASN A 56 7.50 -3.64 -6.62
CA ASN A 56 7.94 -4.42 -7.76
C ASN A 56 8.11 -3.55 -9.00
N ARG A 57 7.20 -2.62 -9.28
CA ARG A 57 7.35 -1.65 -10.38
C ARG A 57 8.60 -0.82 -10.22
N VAL A 58 8.85 -0.28 -9.02
CA VAL A 58 10.08 0.48 -8.74
C VAL A 58 11.33 -0.38 -8.94
N ALA A 59 11.32 -1.61 -8.45
CA ALA A 59 12.45 -2.53 -8.56
C ALA A 59 12.77 -2.95 -10.01
N HIS A 60 11.74 -3.03 -10.86
CA HIS A 60 11.87 -3.36 -12.29
C HIS A 60 11.97 -2.13 -13.20
N LEU A 61 12.12 -0.94 -12.63
CA LEU A 61 12.16 0.34 -13.36
C LEU A 61 10.91 0.55 -14.25
N GLU A 62 9.79 -0.03 -13.88
CA GLU A 62 8.51 0.16 -14.57
C GLU A 62 7.88 1.50 -14.19
N PRO A 63 7.18 2.15 -15.14
CA PRO A 63 6.49 3.40 -14.85
C PRO A 63 5.46 3.25 -13.74
N VAL A 64 5.65 3.93 -12.61
CA VAL A 64 4.74 3.89 -11.46
C VAL A 64 3.37 4.51 -11.74
N TRP A 65 3.30 5.38 -12.75
CA TRP A 65 2.06 6.06 -13.20
C TRP A 65 1.23 5.25 -14.19
N LYS A 66 1.73 4.12 -14.71
CA LYS A 66 1.02 3.27 -15.66
C LYS A 66 0.05 2.37 -14.90
N PHE A 67 -1.09 2.92 -14.53
CA PHE A 67 -2.15 2.16 -13.88
C PHE A 67 -2.92 1.35 -14.92
N LYS A 68 -3.19 0.09 -14.61
CA LYS A 68 -4.15 -0.75 -15.33
C LYS A 68 -5.42 -0.87 -14.51
N GLU A 69 -6.51 -1.24 -15.15
CA GLU A 69 -7.72 -1.62 -14.43
C GLU A 69 -7.38 -2.67 -13.37
N ARG A 70 -7.90 -2.48 -12.18
CA ARG A 70 -7.68 -3.41 -11.07
C ARG A 70 -8.92 -3.52 -10.19
N LYS A 71 -9.09 -4.70 -9.62
CA LYS A 71 -10.17 -4.99 -8.68
C LYS A 71 -9.63 -5.04 -7.26
N ILE A 72 -10.19 -4.22 -6.38
CA ILE A 72 -9.90 -4.23 -4.94
C ILE A 72 -11.20 -4.57 -4.21
N GLY A 73 -11.28 -5.79 -3.69
CA GLY A 73 -12.54 -6.30 -3.15
C GLY A 73 -13.64 -6.32 -4.21
N ASN A 74 -14.74 -5.63 -3.95
CA ASN A 74 -15.87 -5.50 -4.90
C ASN A 74 -15.76 -4.23 -5.77
N ARG A 75 -14.75 -3.39 -5.57
CA ARG A 75 -14.57 -2.15 -6.30
C ARG A 75 -13.63 -2.37 -7.48
N VAL A 76 -14.09 -1.98 -8.65
CA VAL A 76 -13.26 -1.88 -9.86
C VAL A 76 -12.70 -0.46 -9.92
N ILE A 77 -11.37 -0.36 -10.01
CA ILE A 77 -10.68 0.91 -10.28
C ILE A 77 -10.31 0.88 -11.75
N ALA A 78 -10.99 1.71 -12.53
CA ALA A 78 -10.75 1.81 -13.95
C ALA A 78 -9.35 2.34 -14.26
N GLU A 79 -8.87 2.05 -15.45
CA GLU A 79 -7.64 2.66 -15.97
C GLU A 79 -7.86 4.17 -16.12
N PRO A 80 -6.90 5.02 -15.66
CA PRO A 80 -7.04 6.46 -15.75
C PRO A 80 -7.03 6.89 -17.22
N SER A 81 -7.97 7.76 -17.57
CA SER A 81 -8.14 8.28 -18.95
C SER A 81 -7.51 9.65 -19.17
N SER A 82 -6.97 10.27 -18.12
CA SER A 82 -6.35 11.61 -18.20
C SER A 82 -5.13 11.72 -17.28
N PRO A 83 -4.18 12.62 -17.59
CA PRO A 83 -3.05 12.92 -16.72
C PRO A 83 -3.47 13.29 -15.29
N THR A 84 -4.52 14.09 -15.14
CA THR A 84 -5.07 14.46 -13.82
C THR A 84 -5.49 13.25 -12.99
N GLN A 85 -6.15 12.26 -13.62
CA GLN A 85 -6.51 11.01 -12.94
C GLN A 85 -5.29 10.18 -12.58
N ILE A 86 -4.26 10.14 -13.43
CA ILE A 86 -3.00 9.45 -13.15
C ILE A 86 -2.37 10.03 -11.88
N PHE A 87 -2.25 11.35 -11.80
CA PHE A 87 -1.65 12.02 -10.63
C PHE A 87 -2.50 11.87 -9.37
N SER A 88 -3.81 11.96 -9.50
CA SER A 88 -4.73 11.68 -8.39
C SER A 88 -4.55 10.27 -7.83
N ASN A 89 -4.49 9.27 -8.71
CA ASN A 89 -4.28 7.88 -8.34
C ASN A 89 -2.90 7.69 -7.68
N LEU A 90 -1.85 8.27 -8.26
CA LEU A 90 -0.49 8.18 -7.71
C LEU A 90 -0.41 8.81 -6.31
N ASN A 91 -1.02 9.98 -6.13
CA ASN A 91 -1.09 10.65 -4.84
C ASN A 91 -1.83 9.79 -3.80
N GLN A 92 -2.96 9.20 -4.18
CA GLN A 92 -3.71 8.29 -3.31
C GLN A 92 -2.89 7.06 -2.90
N GLU A 93 -2.15 6.44 -3.84
CA GLU A 93 -1.28 5.28 -3.57
C GLU A 93 -0.15 5.62 -2.60
N ILE A 94 0.53 6.74 -2.84
CA ILE A 94 1.61 7.21 -1.98
C ILE A 94 1.08 7.55 -0.58
N ALA A 95 -0.02 8.30 -0.50
CA ALA A 95 -0.64 8.66 0.77
C ALA A 95 -1.08 7.42 1.56
N ALA A 96 -1.62 6.42 0.86
CA ALA A 96 -2.04 5.17 1.48
C ALA A 96 -0.85 4.32 1.96
N THR A 97 0.26 4.30 1.20
CA THR A 97 1.50 3.63 1.58
C THR A 97 2.12 4.29 2.82
N VAL A 98 2.18 5.61 2.84
CA VAL A 98 2.70 6.35 4.01
C VAL A 98 1.80 6.17 5.23
N ARG A 99 0.48 6.15 5.06
CA ARG A 99 -0.48 5.86 6.14
C ARG A 99 -0.29 4.47 6.73
N PHE A 100 0.03 3.49 5.89
CA PHE A 100 0.33 2.13 6.35
C PHE A 100 1.52 2.08 7.31
N LEU A 101 2.52 2.92 7.11
CA LEU A 101 3.63 3.07 8.05
C LEU A 101 3.13 3.48 9.45
N GLY A 102 2.13 4.36 9.51
CA GLY A 102 1.50 4.76 10.78
C GLY A 102 0.75 3.63 11.49
N TRP A 103 0.26 2.63 10.74
CA TRP A 103 -0.36 1.46 11.37
C TRP A 103 0.64 0.55 12.09
N LEU A 104 1.89 0.57 11.63
CA LEU A 104 2.99 -0.19 12.23
C LEU A 104 3.64 0.59 13.37
N CYS A 105 3.96 1.87 13.15
CA CYS A 105 4.69 2.70 14.10
C CYS A 105 4.41 4.18 13.86
N THR A 106 3.75 4.83 14.82
CA THR A 106 3.41 6.26 14.74
C THR A 106 4.64 7.15 14.78
N ASP A 107 5.67 6.78 15.53
CA ASP A 107 6.89 7.57 15.64
C ASP A 107 7.66 7.58 14.31
N THR A 108 7.79 6.41 13.68
CA THR A 108 8.40 6.29 12.35
C THR A 108 7.62 7.07 11.30
N TYR A 109 6.28 7.00 11.33
CA TYR A 109 5.43 7.82 10.47
C TYR A 109 5.66 9.31 10.69
N SER A 110 5.62 9.76 11.94
CA SER A 110 5.81 11.17 12.33
C SER A 110 7.20 11.70 11.97
N PHE A 111 8.21 10.85 12.06
CA PHE A 111 9.56 11.16 11.59
C PHE A 111 9.60 11.29 10.06
N TYR A 112 9.07 10.28 9.35
CA TYR A 112 9.13 10.21 7.89
C TYR A 112 8.47 11.41 7.20
N ILE A 113 7.27 11.83 7.63
CA ILE A 113 6.55 12.96 7.04
C ILE A 113 7.28 14.32 7.23
N LYS A 114 8.21 14.41 8.18
CA LYS A 114 9.05 15.60 8.39
C LYS A 114 10.29 15.63 7.51
N THR A 115 10.66 14.50 6.89
CA THR A 115 11.87 14.41 6.06
C THR A 115 11.80 15.28 4.82
N LYS A 116 12.98 15.73 4.35
CA LYS A 116 13.10 16.45 3.08
C LYS A 116 12.64 15.58 1.90
N SER A 117 12.93 14.27 1.95
CA SER A 117 12.51 13.31 0.92
C SER A 117 11.00 13.26 0.76
N TYR A 118 10.24 13.17 1.86
CA TYR A 118 8.79 13.18 1.80
C TYR A 118 8.23 14.51 1.28
N LYS A 119 8.77 15.63 1.74
CA LYS A 119 8.38 16.96 1.27
C LYS A 119 8.65 17.16 -0.23
N ASN A 120 9.79 16.67 -0.72
CA ASN A 120 10.11 16.71 -2.15
C ASN A 120 9.16 15.81 -2.94
N LEU A 121 8.87 14.59 -2.46
CA LEU A 121 7.89 13.69 -3.08
C LEU A 121 6.52 14.38 -3.20
N GLN A 122 6.05 15.02 -2.13
CA GLN A 122 4.77 15.75 -2.15
C GLN A 122 4.75 16.88 -3.20
N LYS A 123 5.85 17.61 -3.35
CA LYS A 123 5.97 18.65 -4.40
C LYS A 123 5.88 18.05 -5.81
N LEU A 124 6.56 16.93 -6.06
CA LEU A 124 6.57 16.27 -7.37
C LEU A 124 5.19 15.72 -7.78
N ILE A 125 4.34 15.35 -6.86
CA ILE A 125 3.00 14.80 -7.14
C ILE A 125 1.89 15.85 -7.05
N GLN A 126 2.20 17.09 -6.73
CA GLN A 126 1.23 18.19 -6.77
C GLN A 126 0.99 18.64 -8.21
N HIS A 127 -0.28 18.89 -8.53
CA HIS A 127 -0.75 19.23 -9.88
C HIS A 127 -0.03 20.41 -10.55
N GLN A 128 0.56 21.32 -9.79
CA GLN A 128 1.31 22.47 -10.31
C GLN A 128 2.57 22.07 -11.10
N THR A 129 3.17 20.93 -10.75
CA THR A 129 4.37 20.43 -11.42
C THR A 129 4.10 19.95 -12.87
N ILE A 130 2.83 19.63 -13.21
CA ILE A 130 2.46 19.16 -14.55
C ILE A 130 2.51 20.31 -15.58
N GLN A 131 2.14 21.52 -15.17
CA GLN A 131 2.18 22.70 -16.03
C GLN A 131 3.61 23.08 -16.38
N ASP A 132 4.56 22.80 -15.46
CA ASP A 132 5.99 23.11 -15.67
C ASP A 132 6.65 22.14 -16.66
N PHE A 133 6.07 20.94 -16.87
CA PHE A 133 6.58 19.95 -17.84
C PHE A 133 5.97 20.07 -19.23
N GLY A 134 5.04 21.00 -19.47
CA GLY A 134 4.45 21.24 -20.79
C GLY A 134 3.63 20.07 -21.35
N LEU A 135 3.09 19.21 -20.48
CA LEU A 135 2.23 18.06 -20.82
C LEU A 135 0.75 18.41 -20.68
#